data_8712443634cc828412140c5b6cd76622
#
_entry.id   8712443634cc828412140c5b6cd76622
#
_cell.length_a   1.000
_cell.length_b   1.000
_cell.length_c   1.000
_cell.angle_alpha   90.00
_cell.angle_beta   90.00
_cell.angle_gamma   90.00
#
_symmetry.space_group_name_H-M   'P 1'
#
loop_
_entity.id
_entity.type
_entity.pdbx_description
1 polymer ?
#
loop_
_entity_poly.entity_id
_entity_poly.type
_entity_poly.pdbx_seq_one_letter_code
_entity_poly.pdbx_strand_id
1 'polypeptide(L)'
;MRGAKIVFHPHHTGSDQEGVRLTQWGAASGPYYEKAMIMRSMENTIYFASVNYALRFQESATSLIAPSGECQAYLPYGQEGVLVQAIKVEEATGLLASRYAPERYQEFRLE
;
A
#
# COMPACT_ATOMS: atom_id res chain seq x y z
N MET A 1 12.91 5.45 10.29
CA MET A 1 11.77 6.24 9.82
C MET A 1 11.60 7.49 10.67
N ARG A 2 11.11 8.55 10.03
CA ARG A 2 11.01 9.86 10.68
C ARG A 2 9.60 10.17 11.23
N GLY A 3 8.87 9.14 11.66
CA GLY A 3 7.58 9.29 12.32
C GLY A 3 6.37 9.46 11.41
N ALA A 4 6.49 9.10 10.14
CA ALA A 4 5.34 9.07 9.25
C ALA A 4 4.28 8.09 9.77
N LYS A 5 3.02 8.51 9.78
CA LYS A 5 1.88 7.69 10.20
C LYS A 5 1.10 7.11 9.03
N ILE A 6 1.18 7.78 7.90
CA ILE A 6 0.53 7.37 6.66
C ILE A 6 1.45 7.71 5.49
N VAL A 7 1.48 6.81 4.51
CA VAL A 7 2.12 7.04 3.22
C VAL A 7 1.04 7.11 2.16
N PHE A 8 1.05 8.15 1.35
CA PHE A 8 0.21 8.28 0.16
C PHE A 8 1.01 7.84 -1.06
N HIS A 9 0.48 6.89 -1.79
CA HIS A 9 1.15 6.27 -2.92
C HIS A 9 0.32 6.43 -4.21
N PRO A 10 0.46 7.54 -4.93
CA PRO A 10 -0.13 7.66 -6.26
C PRO A 10 0.66 6.82 -7.25
N HIS A 11 -0.05 6.08 -8.11
CA HIS A 11 0.60 5.26 -9.11
C HIS A 11 -0.31 5.06 -10.32
N HIS A 12 0.24 4.44 -11.35
CA HIS A 12 -0.48 4.12 -12.58
C HIS A 12 -0.12 2.69 -12.99
N THR A 13 -1.02 1.75 -12.74
CA THR A 13 -0.84 0.33 -13.10
C THR A 13 -2.08 -0.22 -13.75
N GLY A 14 -1.91 -0.83 -14.90
CA GLY A 14 -2.99 -1.41 -15.69
C GLY A 14 -3.03 -0.88 -17.12
N SER A 15 -4.12 -1.18 -17.81
CA SER A 15 -4.32 -0.80 -19.21
C SER A 15 -5.81 -0.62 -19.50
N ASP A 16 -6.14 0.21 -20.49
CA ASP A 16 -7.50 0.32 -21.01
C ASP A 16 -7.75 -0.63 -22.19
N GLN A 17 -6.72 -1.26 -22.71
CA GLN A 17 -6.80 -2.02 -23.94
C GLN A 17 -6.78 -3.52 -23.72
N GLU A 18 -5.90 -4.02 -22.86
CA GLU A 18 -5.75 -5.46 -22.61
C GLU A 18 -5.37 -5.72 -21.16
N GLY A 19 -5.71 -6.91 -20.67
CA GLY A 19 -5.39 -7.33 -19.32
C GLY A 19 -6.46 -8.23 -18.73
N VAL A 20 -6.38 -8.46 -17.43
CA VAL A 20 -7.34 -9.24 -16.67
C VAL A 20 -8.14 -8.29 -15.77
N ARG A 21 -9.45 -8.45 -15.72
CA ARG A 21 -10.30 -7.70 -14.81
C ARG A 21 -10.22 -8.34 -13.43
N LEU A 22 -9.65 -7.60 -12.51
CA LEU A 22 -9.61 -8.00 -11.10
C LEU A 22 -10.97 -7.73 -10.46
N THR A 23 -11.36 -8.61 -9.55
CA THR A 23 -12.62 -8.51 -8.82
C THR A 23 -12.43 -8.60 -7.30
N GLN A 24 -11.29 -9.11 -6.88
CA GLN A 24 -11.00 -9.34 -5.47
C GLN A 24 -9.68 -8.69 -5.09
N TRP A 25 -9.72 -7.83 -4.08
CA TRP A 25 -8.54 -7.16 -3.58
C TRP A 25 -7.59 -8.16 -2.94
N GLY A 26 -6.30 -8.04 -3.27
CA GLY A 26 -5.26 -8.89 -2.69
C GLY A 26 -5.31 -10.35 -3.11
N ALA A 27 -6.01 -10.69 -4.20
CA ALA A 27 -6.13 -12.06 -4.66
C ALA A 27 -4.76 -12.70 -4.92
N ALA A 28 -4.59 -13.97 -4.53
CA ALA A 28 -3.34 -14.70 -4.72
C ALA A 28 -2.92 -14.77 -6.19
N SER A 29 -3.88 -14.87 -7.11
CA SER A 29 -3.66 -14.89 -8.55
C SER A 29 -3.43 -13.51 -9.17
N GLY A 30 -3.64 -12.43 -8.40
CA GLY A 30 -3.48 -11.07 -8.88
C GLY A 30 -2.01 -10.66 -9.00
N PRO A 31 -1.75 -9.50 -9.62
CA PRO A 31 -0.41 -8.91 -9.66
C PRO A 31 0.14 -8.63 -8.26
N TYR A 32 1.44 -8.38 -8.18
CA TYR A 32 2.12 -8.21 -6.89
C TYR A 32 1.84 -6.86 -6.20
N TYR A 33 1.27 -5.89 -6.88
CA TYR A 33 1.18 -4.50 -6.37
C TYR A 33 0.47 -4.40 -5.03
N GLU A 34 -0.71 -5.00 -4.89
CA GLU A 34 -1.47 -4.94 -3.64
C GLU A 34 -0.77 -5.72 -2.52
N LYS A 35 -0.15 -6.84 -2.86
CA LYS A 35 0.66 -7.61 -1.90
C LYS A 35 1.85 -6.83 -1.40
N ALA A 36 2.52 -6.10 -2.29
CA ALA A 36 3.63 -5.22 -1.91
C ALA A 36 3.17 -4.12 -0.96
N MET A 37 2.01 -3.52 -1.21
CA MET A 37 1.43 -2.49 -0.34
C MET A 37 1.09 -3.02 1.05
N ILE A 38 0.55 -4.24 1.13
CA ILE A 38 0.32 -4.93 2.40
C ILE A 38 1.63 -5.03 3.18
N MET A 39 2.68 -5.49 2.54
CA MET A 39 3.99 -5.65 3.18
C MET A 39 4.57 -4.30 3.63
N ARG A 40 4.46 -3.25 2.80
CA ARG A 40 4.91 -1.91 3.17
C ARG A 40 4.20 -1.37 4.41
N SER A 41 2.90 -1.61 4.50
CA SER A 41 2.12 -1.26 5.67
C SER A 41 2.58 -2.03 6.91
N MET A 42 2.67 -3.36 6.81
CA MET A 42 3.01 -4.23 7.94
C MET A 42 4.44 -4.02 8.44
N GLU A 43 5.42 -3.99 7.52
CA GLU A 43 6.84 -3.87 7.91
C GLU A 43 7.17 -2.53 8.57
N ASN A 44 6.36 -1.51 8.33
CA ASN A 44 6.52 -0.19 8.93
C ASN A 44 5.52 0.10 10.05
N THR A 45 4.48 -0.70 10.18
CA THR A 45 3.36 -0.51 11.12
C THR A 45 2.73 0.87 10.95
N ILE A 46 2.39 1.21 9.72
CA ILE A 46 1.77 2.50 9.33
C ILE A 46 0.61 2.26 8.36
N TYR A 47 -0.22 3.29 8.18
CA TYR A 47 -1.23 3.28 7.12
C TYR A 47 -0.58 3.47 5.75
N PHE A 48 -1.16 2.83 4.75
CA PHE A 48 -0.73 2.96 3.36
C PHE A 48 -1.96 3.28 2.50
N ALA A 49 -2.00 4.50 1.95
CA ALA A 49 -3.09 4.98 1.12
C ALA A 49 -2.64 5.00 -0.34
N SER A 50 -3.20 4.12 -1.13
CA SER A 50 -2.86 3.94 -2.53
C SER A 50 -3.91 4.57 -3.42
N VAL A 51 -3.48 5.27 -4.46
CA VAL A 51 -4.37 5.88 -5.47
C VAL A 51 -3.89 5.46 -6.85
N ASN A 52 -4.78 4.81 -7.59
CA ASN A 52 -4.51 4.39 -8.96
C ASN A 52 -5.55 4.98 -9.92
N TYR A 53 -5.22 5.07 -11.20
CA TYR A 53 -6.17 5.42 -12.24
C TYR A 53 -7.21 4.32 -12.41
N ALA A 54 -8.45 4.72 -12.67
CA ALA A 54 -9.57 3.81 -12.92
C ALA A 54 -9.53 3.24 -14.33
N LEU A 55 -8.48 2.49 -14.62
CA LEU A 55 -8.27 1.85 -15.91
C LEU A 55 -9.20 0.64 -16.07
N ARG A 56 -9.57 0.33 -17.30
CA ARG A 56 -10.44 -0.83 -17.59
C ARG A 56 -9.88 -2.14 -17.04
N PHE A 57 -8.57 -2.34 -17.19
CA PHE A 57 -7.83 -3.48 -16.64
C PHE A 57 -6.88 -2.98 -15.57
N GLN A 58 -7.47 -2.47 -14.49
CA GLN A 58 -6.74 -1.92 -13.36
C GLN A 58 -6.06 -3.05 -12.58
N GLU A 59 -4.76 -2.93 -12.34
CA GLU A 59 -3.97 -3.96 -11.69
C GLU A 59 -3.86 -3.80 -10.17
N SER A 60 -4.34 -2.67 -9.66
CA SER A 60 -4.33 -2.37 -8.23
C SER A 60 -5.42 -1.36 -7.94
N ALA A 61 -6.23 -1.60 -6.96
CA ALA A 61 -7.31 -0.69 -6.56
C ALA A 61 -6.78 0.52 -5.79
N THR A 62 -7.48 1.65 -5.91
CA THR A 62 -7.37 2.71 -4.92
C THR A 62 -7.85 2.17 -3.59
N SER A 63 -6.99 2.20 -2.56
CA SER A 63 -7.25 1.48 -1.32
C SER A 63 -6.58 2.13 -0.11
N LEU A 64 -7.09 1.80 1.07
CA LEU A 64 -6.46 2.13 2.34
C LEU A 64 -6.13 0.85 3.09
N ILE A 65 -4.87 0.70 3.44
CA ILE A 65 -4.35 -0.46 4.15
C ILE A 65 -3.94 -0.02 5.56
N ALA A 66 -4.44 -0.73 6.56
CA ALA A 66 -4.13 -0.49 7.96
C ALA A 66 -2.72 -0.97 8.32
N PRO A 67 -2.17 -0.51 9.45
CA PRO A 67 -0.87 -0.98 9.94
C PRO A 67 -0.76 -2.50 10.13
N SER A 68 -1.89 -3.18 10.31
CA SER A 68 -1.98 -4.64 10.39
C SER A 68 -1.83 -5.35 9.04
N GLY A 69 -1.87 -4.62 7.95
CA GLY A 69 -1.91 -5.17 6.59
C GLY A 69 -3.32 -5.41 6.06
N GLU A 70 -4.35 -5.18 6.88
CA GLU A 70 -5.75 -5.31 6.46
C GLU A 70 -6.14 -4.18 5.52
N CYS A 71 -6.78 -4.51 4.40
CA CYS A 71 -7.42 -3.52 3.54
C CYS A 71 -8.73 -3.09 4.17
N GLN A 72 -8.77 -1.85 4.66
CA GLN A 72 -9.98 -1.31 5.31
C GLN A 72 -11.05 -0.90 4.31
N ALA A 73 -10.63 -0.42 3.14
CA ALA A 73 -11.54 0.01 2.10
C ALA A 73 -10.82 0.10 0.77
N TYR A 74 -11.55 -0.12 -0.32
CA TYR A 74 -11.05 0.10 -1.66
C TYR A 74 -12.20 0.47 -2.60
N LEU A 75 -11.86 1.17 -3.69
CA LEU A 75 -12.81 1.43 -4.76
C LEU A 75 -12.90 0.21 -5.69
N PRO A 76 -14.08 -0.10 -6.22
CA PRO A 76 -14.21 -1.15 -7.21
C PRO A 76 -13.27 -0.92 -8.42
N TYR A 77 -12.69 -1.99 -8.93
CA TYR A 77 -11.76 -1.91 -10.06
C TYR A 77 -12.44 -1.30 -11.30
N GLY A 78 -11.70 -0.41 -11.96
CA GLY A 78 -12.16 0.23 -13.19
C GLY A 78 -13.22 1.30 -13.00
N GLN A 79 -13.56 1.67 -11.77
CA GLN A 79 -14.55 2.70 -11.47
C GLN A 79 -13.91 3.95 -10.90
N GLU A 80 -14.25 5.08 -11.48
CA GLU A 80 -13.88 6.38 -10.94
C GLU A 80 -14.64 6.66 -9.64
N GLY A 81 -13.99 7.34 -8.71
CA GLY A 81 -14.65 7.71 -7.46
C GLY A 81 -13.70 8.33 -6.46
N VAL A 82 -14.26 8.59 -5.29
CA VAL A 82 -13.52 9.13 -4.15
C VAL A 82 -13.66 8.13 -3.00
N LEU A 83 -12.52 7.72 -2.44
CA LEU A 83 -12.49 6.86 -1.26
C LEU A 83 -12.33 7.75 -0.03
N VAL A 84 -13.28 7.65 0.88
CA VAL A 84 -13.25 8.35 2.17
C VAL A 84 -13.28 7.31 3.28
N GLN A 85 -12.28 7.33 4.14
CA GLN A 85 -12.16 6.35 5.22
C GLN A 85 -11.57 7.01 6.45
N ALA A 86 -12.20 6.80 7.60
CA ALA A 86 -11.65 7.22 8.88
C ALA A 86 -10.46 6.31 9.25
N ILE A 87 -9.43 6.90 9.84
CA ILE A 87 -8.29 6.17 10.36
C ILE A 87 -8.10 6.47 11.84
N LYS A 88 -7.43 5.55 12.53
CA LYS A 88 -6.97 5.75 13.90
C LYS A 88 -5.47 5.94 13.88
N VAL A 89 -5.03 7.20 13.94
CA VAL A 89 -3.61 7.55 13.82
C VAL A 89 -2.75 6.83 14.86
N GLU A 90 -3.30 6.61 16.05
CA GLU A 90 -2.63 5.90 17.14
C GLU A 90 -2.29 4.44 16.82
N GLU A 91 -2.99 3.81 15.86
CA GLU A 91 -2.66 2.46 15.43
C GLU A 91 -1.39 2.42 14.56
N ALA A 92 -1.01 3.54 13.96
CA ALA A 92 0.23 3.69 13.21
C ALA A 92 1.39 3.90 14.17
N THR A 93 1.77 2.86 14.89
CA THR A 93 2.79 2.94 15.93
C THR A 93 4.21 3.05 15.39
N GLY A 94 4.46 2.60 14.17
CA GLY A 94 5.80 2.52 13.61
C GLY A 94 6.66 1.47 14.29
N LEU A 95 6.05 0.52 15.00
CA LEU A 95 6.77 -0.45 15.85
C LEU A 95 7.85 -1.21 15.09
N LEU A 96 7.51 -1.77 13.94
CA LEU A 96 8.50 -2.54 13.17
C LEU A 96 9.55 -1.65 12.53
N ALA A 97 9.17 -0.45 12.09
CA ALA A 97 10.14 0.53 11.56
C ALA A 97 11.13 1.01 12.64
N SER A 98 10.70 1.04 13.90
CA SER A 98 11.58 1.46 15.01
C SER A 98 12.75 0.50 15.26
N ARG A 99 12.67 -0.71 14.70
CA ARG A 99 13.76 -1.68 14.75
C ARG A 99 14.92 -1.35 13.82
N TYR A 100 14.67 -0.46 12.85
CA TYR A 100 15.72 -0.02 11.96
C TYR A 100 16.66 0.94 12.70
N ALA A 101 17.91 0.54 12.78
CA ALA A 101 18.96 1.28 13.46
C ALA A 101 20.13 1.49 12.49
N PRO A 102 20.12 2.61 11.72
CA PRO A 102 21.13 2.85 10.67
C PRO A 102 22.57 2.82 11.20
N GLU A 103 22.77 3.20 12.45
CA GLU A 103 24.09 3.17 13.09
C GLU A 103 24.70 1.76 13.13
N ARG A 104 23.88 0.71 13.14
CA ARG A 104 24.36 -0.69 13.10
C ARG A 104 24.99 -1.08 11.79
N TYR A 105 24.75 -0.30 10.73
CA TYR A 105 25.20 -0.61 9.37
C TYR A 105 26.35 0.26 8.91
N GLN A 106 26.77 1.22 9.71
CA GLN A 106 27.88 2.14 9.37
C GLN A 106 29.22 1.43 9.31
N GLU A 107 29.39 0.36 10.09
CA GLU A 107 30.62 -0.42 10.14
C GLU A 107 30.85 -1.29 8.90
N PHE A 108 29.82 -1.47 8.08
CA PHE A 108 29.85 -2.35 6.92
C PHE A 108 30.01 -1.57 5.60
N ARG A 109 30.53 -0.35 5.66
CA ARG A 109 30.79 0.40 4.45
C ARG A 109 31.93 -0.26 3.66
N LEU A 110 31.61 -0.63 2.42
CA LEU A 110 32.61 -1.03 1.45
C LEU A 110 33.22 0.25 0.87
N GLU A 111 34.48 0.45 1.16
CA GLU A 111 35.25 1.54 0.57
C GLU A 111 35.86 1.10 -0.76
#